data_aa20cf9ab8c456912b891d87f77c7fbb
#
_entry.id   aa20cf9ab8c456912b891d87f77c7fbb
#
_cell.length_a   1.000
_cell.length_b   1.000
_cell.length_c   1.000
_cell.angle_alpha   90.00
_cell.angle_beta   90.00
_cell.angle_gamma   90.00
#
_symmetry.space_group_name_H-M   'P 1'
#
loop_
_entity.id
_entity.type
_entity.pdbx_description
1 polymer ?
#
loop_
_entity_poly.entity_id
_entity_poly.type
_entity_poly.pdbx_seq_one_letter_code
_entity_poly.pdbx_strand_id
1 'polypeptide(L)'
;MQWIESVCNKFSKYLGIFIAFLLIIMMINFAFDALNRYLMNSNSVALQEMEWHLFSVIILLGLSYTLSEEGHVRVDILYANFSAKKQAIINMVGVVTFVLPLSLLVAFGSLGFVEEAYIFMEQSGDPGGLPYRFIIKGLIPTAVSYTHLTLPT
;
A
#
# COMPACT_ATOMS: atom_id res chain seq x y z
N MET A 1 2.42 -26.85 5.02
CA MET A 1 2.74 -25.84 4.02
C MET A 1 1.55 -25.52 3.11
N GLN A 2 0.96 -26.46 2.40
CA GLN A 2 -0.19 -26.22 1.48
C GLN A 2 -1.40 -25.46 2.09
N TRP A 3 -1.68 -25.62 3.38
CA TRP A 3 -2.76 -24.90 4.03
C TRP A 3 -2.46 -23.40 4.20
N ILE A 4 -1.23 -23.05 4.58
CA ILE A 4 -0.80 -21.64 4.74
C ILE A 4 -0.81 -20.94 3.38
N GLU A 5 -0.26 -21.57 2.34
CA GLU A 5 -0.29 -21.07 0.97
C GLU A 5 -1.71 -20.83 0.47
N SER A 6 -2.63 -21.79 0.73
CA SER A 6 -4.03 -21.64 0.36
C SER A 6 -4.72 -20.46 1.06
N VAL A 7 -4.40 -20.21 2.34
CA VAL A 7 -4.95 -19.07 3.08
C VAL A 7 -4.38 -17.76 2.55
N CYS A 8 -3.06 -17.68 2.33
CA CYS A 8 -2.41 -16.50 1.77
C CYS A 8 -2.96 -16.14 0.38
N ASN A 9 -3.10 -17.14 -0.50
CA ASN A 9 -3.62 -16.92 -1.85
C ASN A 9 -5.08 -16.45 -1.85
N LYS A 10 -5.93 -17.01 -0.97
CA LYS A 10 -7.31 -16.52 -0.81
C LYS A 10 -7.33 -15.09 -0.31
N PHE A 11 -6.52 -14.77 0.69
CA PHE A 11 -6.44 -13.44 1.25
C PHE A 11 -5.95 -12.42 0.21
N SER A 12 -4.89 -12.75 -0.55
CA SER A 12 -4.39 -11.90 -1.65
C SER A 12 -5.47 -11.63 -2.69
N LYS A 13 -6.25 -12.65 -3.08
CA LYS A 13 -7.35 -12.48 -4.03
C LYS A 13 -8.43 -11.52 -3.52
N TYR A 14 -8.85 -11.66 -2.26
CA TYR A 14 -9.82 -10.73 -1.67
C TYR A 14 -9.26 -9.32 -1.53
N LEU A 15 -7.97 -9.20 -1.19
CA LEU A 15 -7.27 -7.92 -1.14
C LEU A 15 -7.24 -7.24 -2.51
N GLY A 16 -6.95 -7.98 -3.59
CA GLY A 16 -6.99 -7.45 -4.95
C GLY A 16 -8.37 -6.93 -5.35
N ILE A 17 -9.44 -7.66 -5.01
CA ILE A 17 -10.82 -7.21 -5.25
C ILE A 17 -11.14 -5.95 -4.44
N PHE A 18 -10.70 -5.90 -3.18
CA PHE A 18 -10.89 -4.73 -2.32
C PHE A 18 -10.17 -3.50 -2.87
N ILE A 19 -8.93 -3.65 -3.32
CA ILE A 19 -8.15 -2.56 -3.96
C ILE A 19 -8.84 -2.08 -5.24
N ALA A 20 -9.33 -2.99 -6.09
CA ALA A 20 -10.07 -2.63 -7.30
C ALA A 20 -11.35 -1.83 -6.97
N PHE A 21 -12.07 -2.22 -5.91
CA PHE A 21 -13.24 -1.49 -5.43
C PHE A 21 -12.87 -0.08 -4.94
N LEU A 22 -11.78 0.06 -4.17
CA LEU A 22 -11.29 1.36 -3.71
C LEU A 22 -10.87 2.26 -4.89
N LEU A 23 -10.27 1.70 -5.94
CA LEU A 23 -9.96 2.43 -7.17
C LEU A 23 -11.20 3.03 -7.82
N ILE A 24 -12.29 2.26 -7.90
CA ILE A 24 -13.56 2.75 -8.46
C ILE A 24 -14.11 3.89 -7.59
N ILE A 25 -14.08 3.75 -6.26
CA ILE A 25 -14.51 4.81 -5.34
C ILE A 25 -13.66 6.07 -5.52
N MET A 26 -12.34 5.91 -5.62
CA MET A 26 -11.43 7.03 -5.84
C MET A 26 -11.73 7.76 -7.16
N MET A 27 -11.98 7.03 -8.24
CA MET A 27 -12.35 7.62 -9.53
C MET A 27 -13.67 8.39 -9.45
N ILE A 28 -14.68 7.84 -8.76
CA ILE A 28 -15.97 8.51 -8.54
C ILE A 28 -15.77 9.79 -7.72
N ASN A 29 -14.99 9.72 -6.64
CA ASN A 29 -14.70 10.87 -5.79
C ASN A 29 -14.00 11.99 -6.58
N PHE A 30 -13.00 11.64 -7.37
CA PHE A 30 -12.27 12.56 -8.24
C PHE A 30 -13.20 13.24 -9.27
N ALA A 31 -14.05 12.45 -9.94
CA ALA A 31 -15.01 12.98 -10.90
C ALA A 31 -16.02 13.92 -10.21
N PHE A 32 -16.50 13.54 -9.02
CA PHE A 32 -17.44 14.35 -8.26
C PHE A 32 -16.81 15.67 -7.78
N ASP A 33 -15.57 15.64 -7.27
CA ASP A 33 -14.85 16.85 -6.86
C ASP A 33 -14.60 17.79 -8.04
N ALA A 34 -14.22 17.24 -9.20
CA ALA A 34 -14.04 18.02 -10.42
C ALA A 34 -15.36 18.69 -10.85
N LEU A 35 -16.47 17.94 -10.91
CA LEU A 35 -17.77 18.48 -11.26
C LEU A 35 -18.24 19.57 -10.28
N ASN A 36 -18.02 19.36 -8.99
CA ASN A 36 -18.39 20.31 -7.95
C ASN A 36 -17.64 21.64 -8.11
N ARG A 37 -16.36 21.58 -8.42
CA ARG A 37 -15.55 22.77 -8.70
C ARG A 37 -16.02 23.53 -9.95
N TYR A 38 -16.29 22.81 -11.04
CA TYR A 38 -16.65 23.45 -12.31
C TYR A 38 -18.09 23.93 -12.38
N LEU A 39 -19.04 23.18 -11.81
CA LEU A 39 -20.47 23.49 -11.90
C LEU A 39 -20.97 24.37 -10.75
N MET A 40 -20.47 24.15 -9.55
CA MET A 40 -20.95 24.83 -8.34
C MET A 40 -19.99 25.90 -7.82
N ASN A 41 -18.81 26.07 -8.45
CA ASN A 41 -17.74 26.97 -7.98
C ASN A 41 -17.40 26.72 -6.49
N SER A 42 -17.58 25.50 -6.03
CA SER A 42 -17.35 25.07 -4.64
C SER A 42 -16.12 24.21 -4.59
N ASN A 43 -15.24 24.48 -3.62
CA ASN A 43 -14.03 23.69 -3.36
C ASN A 43 -14.16 23.03 -2.00
N SER A 44 -14.07 21.70 -1.95
CA SER A 44 -14.12 20.93 -0.71
C SER A 44 -12.75 20.33 -0.41
N VAL A 45 -12.10 20.83 0.63
CA VAL A 45 -10.83 20.29 1.13
C VAL A 45 -10.98 18.82 1.55
N ALA A 46 -12.11 18.47 2.16
CA ALA A 46 -12.39 17.10 2.58
C ALA A 46 -12.43 16.10 1.41
N LEU A 47 -12.98 16.47 0.25
CA LEU A 47 -13.00 15.62 -0.94
C LEU A 47 -11.59 15.39 -1.49
N GLN A 48 -10.78 16.45 -1.56
CA GLN A 48 -9.38 16.35 -1.99
C GLN A 48 -8.54 15.50 -1.02
N GLU A 49 -8.73 15.67 0.28
CA GLU A 49 -8.04 14.84 1.27
C GLU A 49 -8.50 13.38 1.21
N MET A 50 -9.77 13.12 0.94
CA MET A 50 -10.28 11.76 0.72
C MET A 50 -9.58 11.07 -0.46
N GLU A 51 -9.29 11.81 -1.55
CA GLU A 51 -8.50 11.28 -2.68
C GLU A 51 -7.12 10.81 -2.23
N TRP A 52 -6.40 11.65 -1.47
CA TRP A 52 -5.08 11.29 -0.92
C TRP A 52 -5.14 10.08 0.02
N HIS A 53 -6.19 9.99 0.84
CA HIS A 53 -6.39 8.87 1.75
C HIS A 53 -6.65 7.57 0.99
N LEU A 54 -7.57 7.58 0.02
CA LEU A 54 -7.85 6.43 -0.84
C LEU A 54 -6.62 6.01 -1.63
N PHE A 55 -5.91 6.96 -2.22
CA PHE A 55 -4.68 6.70 -2.94
C PHE A 55 -3.61 6.04 -2.05
N SER A 56 -3.43 6.54 -0.83
CA SER A 56 -2.48 5.97 0.13
C SER A 56 -2.82 4.51 0.49
N VAL A 57 -4.10 4.21 0.74
CA VAL A 57 -4.57 2.85 1.01
C VAL A 57 -4.31 1.95 -0.19
N ILE A 58 -4.67 2.40 -1.41
CA ILE A 58 -4.50 1.65 -2.65
C ILE A 58 -3.02 1.34 -2.90
N ILE A 59 -2.13 2.33 -2.75
CA ILE A 59 -0.68 2.14 -2.97
C ILE A 59 -0.09 1.19 -1.93
N LEU A 60 -0.37 1.39 -0.65
CA LEU A 60 0.21 0.58 0.42
C LEU A 60 -0.21 -0.88 0.34
N LEU A 61 -1.50 -1.13 0.15
CA LEU A 61 -2.03 -2.49 0.02
C LEU A 61 -1.72 -3.09 -1.36
N GLY A 62 -1.73 -2.27 -2.41
CA GLY A 62 -1.43 -2.68 -3.77
C GLY A 62 0.02 -3.12 -3.95
N LEU A 63 0.97 -2.44 -3.31
CA LEU A 63 2.38 -2.84 -3.32
C LEU A 63 2.54 -4.25 -2.72
N SER A 64 1.90 -4.51 -1.58
CA SER A 64 1.93 -5.82 -0.94
C SER A 64 1.25 -6.90 -1.80
N TYR A 65 0.13 -6.58 -2.45
CA TYR A 65 -0.56 -7.47 -3.38
C TYR A 65 0.31 -7.82 -4.59
N THR A 66 0.95 -6.80 -5.21
CA THR A 66 1.84 -6.99 -6.37
C THR A 66 3.04 -7.88 -6.02
N LEU A 67 3.57 -7.75 -4.81
CA LEU A 67 4.62 -8.63 -4.31
C LEU A 67 4.16 -10.09 -4.20
N SER A 68 2.95 -10.34 -3.69
CA SER A 68 2.39 -11.68 -3.53
C SER A 68 2.11 -12.39 -4.86
N GLU A 69 1.77 -11.64 -5.92
CA GLU A 69 1.48 -12.16 -7.26
C GLU A 69 2.73 -12.24 -8.17
N GLU A 70 3.94 -12.11 -7.60
CA GLU A 70 5.21 -12.04 -8.35
C GLU A 70 5.23 -10.96 -9.46
N GLY A 71 4.32 -9.99 -9.37
CA GLY A 71 4.12 -8.93 -10.37
C GLY A 71 5.20 -7.85 -10.41
N HIS A 72 6.33 -8.06 -9.72
CA HIS A 72 7.44 -7.11 -9.80
C HIS A 72 8.09 -7.13 -11.18
N VAL A 73 8.26 -5.93 -11.73
CA VAL A 73 9.04 -5.72 -12.96
C VAL A 73 10.48 -6.17 -12.68
N ARG A 74 10.82 -7.35 -13.19
CA ARG A 74 12.20 -7.84 -13.20
C ARG A 74 12.82 -7.47 -14.54
N VAL A 75 14.12 -7.32 -14.58
CA VAL A 75 14.85 -7.19 -15.85
C VAL A 75 14.92 -8.58 -16.47
N ASP A 76 13.81 -9.04 -17.04
CA ASP A 76 13.62 -10.40 -17.54
C ASP A 76 14.64 -10.82 -18.60
N ILE A 77 15.17 -9.86 -19.37
CA ILE A 77 16.13 -10.11 -20.44
C ILE A 77 17.40 -10.81 -19.95
N LEU A 78 17.89 -10.45 -18.77
CA LEU A 78 19.07 -11.09 -18.16
C LEU A 78 18.66 -12.24 -17.23
N TYR A 79 17.58 -12.06 -16.47
CA TYR A 79 17.13 -13.01 -15.48
C TYR A 79 16.62 -14.33 -16.08
N ALA A 80 15.90 -14.27 -17.19
CA ALA A 80 15.39 -15.46 -17.89
C ALA A 80 16.50 -16.40 -18.39
N ASN A 81 17.70 -15.88 -18.62
CA ASN A 81 18.84 -16.68 -19.10
C ASN A 81 19.60 -17.39 -17.97
N PHE A 82 19.24 -17.14 -16.70
CA PHE A 82 19.89 -17.79 -15.55
C PHE A 82 19.24 -19.12 -15.21
N SER A 83 20.06 -20.06 -14.72
CA SER A 83 19.54 -21.32 -14.18
C SER A 83 18.65 -21.05 -12.95
N ALA A 84 17.66 -21.92 -12.69
CA ALA A 84 16.75 -21.79 -11.56
C ALA A 84 17.46 -21.58 -10.21
N LYS A 85 18.61 -22.24 -10.02
CA LYS A 85 19.44 -22.07 -8.80
C LYS A 85 20.02 -20.65 -8.69
N LYS A 86 20.48 -20.05 -9.80
CA LYS A 86 21.01 -18.67 -9.81
C LYS A 86 19.89 -17.66 -9.57
N GLN A 87 18.73 -17.88 -10.16
CA GLN A 87 17.54 -17.06 -9.95
C GLN A 87 17.13 -17.05 -8.46
N ALA A 88 17.08 -18.22 -7.83
CA ALA A 88 16.77 -18.34 -6.40
C ALA A 88 17.78 -17.59 -5.52
N ILE A 89 19.08 -17.71 -5.82
CA ILE A 89 20.14 -17.01 -5.07
C ILE A 89 20.01 -15.48 -5.22
N ILE A 90 19.81 -15.00 -6.45
CA ILE A 90 19.63 -13.57 -6.73
C ILE A 90 18.41 -13.01 -5.97
N ASN A 91 17.30 -13.74 -6.01
CA ASN A 91 16.09 -13.35 -5.31
C ASN A 91 16.32 -13.30 -3.79
N MET A 92 16.95 -14.33 -3.22
CA MET A 92 17.24 -14.39 -1.79
C MET A 92 18.18 -13.26 -1.35
N VAL A 93 19.24 -13.00 -2.11
CA VAL A 93 20.16 -11.88 -1.82
C VAL A 93 19.43 -10.54 -1.93
N GLY A 94 18.60 -10.34 -2.94
CA GLY A 94 17.81 -9.12 -3.11
C GLY A 94 16.84 -8.88 -1.95
N VAL A 95 16.12 -9.92 -1.52
CA VAL A 95 15.21 -9.85 -0.38
C VAL A 95 15.96 -9.52 0.91
N VAL A 96 17.03 -10.23 1.22
CA VAL A 96 17.79 -10.05 2.47
C VAL A 96 18.53 -8.71 2.51
N THR A 97 19.06 -8.24 1.38
CA THR A 97 19.90 -7.02 1.34
C THR A 97 19.10 -5.74 1.19
N PHE A 98 17.97 -5.77 0.46
CA PHE A 98 17.21 -4.56 0.14
C PHE A 98 15.81 -4.57 0.77
N VAL A 99 15.02 -5.60 0.52
CA VAL A 99 13.61 -5.61 0.94
C VAL A 99 13.50 -5.67 2.46
N LEU A 100 14.22 -6.58 3.10
CA LEU A 100 14.13 -6.80 4.55
C LEU A 100 14.65 -5.58 5.35
N PRO A 101 15.85 -5.01 5.10
CA PRO A 101 16.30 -3.84 5.85
C PRO A 101 15.42 -2.62 5.63
N LEU A 102 15.00 -2.36 4.38
CA LEU A 102 14.15 -1.23 4.05
C LEU A 102 12.80 -1.33 4.73
N SER A 103 12.17 -2.49 4.69
CA SER A 103 10.87 -2.70 5.30
C SER A 103 10.91 -2.66 6.83
N LEU A 104 11.96 -3.19 7.46
CA LEU A 104 12.17 -3.04 8.90
C LEU A 104 12.36 -1.56 9.28
N LEU A 105 13.16 -0.83 8.51
CA LEU A 105 13.37 0.60 8.73
C LEU A 105 12.05 1.37 8.63
N VAL A 106 11.24 1.10 7.60
CA VAL A 106 9.92 1.73 7.43
C VAL A 106 8.97 1.30 8.55
N ALA A 107 8.92 0.02 8.91
CA ALA A 107 8.05 -0.50 9.96
C ALA A 107 8.36 0.17 11.32
N PHE A 108 9.61 0.13 11.75
CA PHE A 108 10.01 0.72 13.03
C PHE A 108 9.97 2.26 13.01
N GLY A 109 10.42 2.89 11.92
CA GLY A 109 10.41 4.33 11.77
C GLY A 109 9.00 4.93 11.74
N SER A 110 8.01 4.18 11.24
CA SER A 110 6.63 4.64 11.20
C SER A 110 5.89 4.52 12.53
N LEU A 111 6.34 3.69 13.47
CA LEU A 111 5.64 3.51 14.76
C LEU A 111 5.55 4.82 15.56
N GLY A 112 6.67 5.54 15.72
CA GLY A 112 6.67 6.83 16.41
C GLY A 112 5.78 7.87 15.71
N PHE A 113 5.77 7.85 14.37
CA PHE A 113 4.94 8.73 13.56
C PHE A 113 3.43 8.46 13.72
N VAL A 114 3.04 7.20 13.89
CA VAL A 114 1.65 6.80 14.18
C VAL A 114 1.27 7.14 15.61
N GLU A 115 2.16 6.85 16.56
CA GLU A 115 1.95 7.13 17.98
C GLU A 115 1.74 8.63 18.22
N GLU A 116 2.59 9.48 17.67
CA GLU A 116 2.47 10.92 17.75
C GLU A 116 1.15 11.42 17.16
N ALA A 117 0.78 10.95 15.97
CA ALA A 117 -0.48 11.29 15.33
C ALA A 117 -1.70 10.83 16.13
N TYR A 118 -1.60 9.71 16.84
CA TYR A 118 -2.67 9.21 17.71
C TYR A 118 -2.79 10.04 18.99
N ILE A 119 -1.68 10.33 19.68
CA ILE A 119 -1.67 11.10 20.94
C ILE A 119 -2.24 12.51 20.72
N PHE A 120 -1.86 13.17 19.63
CA PHE A 120 -2.32 14.52 19.30
C PHE A 120 -3.67 14.55 18.57
N MET A 121 -4.30 13.38 18.33
CA MET A 121 -5.53 13.27 17.51
C MET A 121 -5.42 14.12 16.24
N GLU A 122 -4.33 13.90 15.51
CA GLU A 122 -3.92 14.75 14.39
C GLU A 122 -5.05 14.92 13.35
N GLN A 123 -5.33 16.17 13.08
CA GLN A 123 -6.32 16.60 12.09
C GLN A 123 -5.62 17.32 10.93
N SER A 124 -6.36 17.55 9.86
CA SER A 124 -5.87 18.38 8.77
C SER A 124 -5.54 19.79 9.26
N GLY A 125 -4.43 20.35 8.73
CA GLY A 125 -4.10 21.77 8.95
C GLY A 125 -5.01 22.72 8.17
N ASP A 126 -5.74 22.21 7.19
CA ASP A 126 -6.61 23.01 6.33
C ASP A 126 -8.04 23.07 6.86
N PRO A 127 -8.69 24.25 6.81
CA PRO A 127 -10.07 24.40 7.25
C PRO A 127 -11.02 23.50 6.43
N GLY A 128 -11.77 22.65 7.12
CA GLY A 128 -12.69 21.71 6.49
C GLY A 128 -12.06 20.40 6.01
N GLY A 129 -10.80 20.13 6.36
CA GLY A 129 -10.13 18.88 6.08
C GLY A 129 -10.55 17.74 7.01
N LEU A 130 -10.06 16.53 6.73
CA LEU A 130 -10.46 15.30 7.42
C LEU A 130 -9.75 15.15 8.77
N PRO A 131 -10.47 14.67 9.80
CA PRO A 131 -9.88 14.28 11.08
C PRO A 131 -9.27 12.87 11.02
N TYR A 132 -8.60 12.48 12.11
CA TYR A 132 -8.11 11.11 12.33
C TYR A 132 -7.03 10.63 11.35
N ARG A 133 -6.07 11.47 11.02
CA ARG A 133 -4.94 11.12 10.14
C ARG A 133 -4.13 9.90 10.62
N PHE A 134 -4.16 9.60 11.92
CA PHE A 134 -3.49 8.43 12.48
C PHE A 134 -3.97 7.09 11.88
N ILE A 135 -5.21 7.02 11.38
CA ILE A 135 -5.73 5.81 10.72
C ILE A 135 -4.93 5.50 9.46
N ILE A 136 -4.72 6.51 8.61
CA ILE A 136 -3.97 6.34 7.36
C ILE A 136 -2.48 6.09 7.65
N LYS A 137 -1.91 6.80 8.62
CA LYS A 137 -0.53 6.59 9.06
C LYS A 137 -0.33 5.17 9.60
N GLY A 138 -1.32 4.60 10.32
CA GLY A 138 -1.30 3.25 10.83
C GLY A 138 -1.32 2.15 9.77
N LEU A 139 -1.75 2.47 8.54
CA LEU A 139 -1.65 1.52 7.42
C LEU A 139 -0.21 1.29 6.95
N ILE A 140 0.71 2.22 7.21
CA ILE A 140 2.12 2.07 6.81
C ILE A 140 2.75 0.83 7.47
N PRO A 141 2.80 0.72 8.81
CA PRO A 141 3.40 -0.45 9.45
C PRO A 141 2.60 -1.73 9.18
N THR A 142 1.27 -1.65 9.02
CA THR A 142 0.44 -2.83 8.73
C THR A 142 0.69 -3.37 7.31
N ALA A 143 0.78 -2.51 6.31
CA ALA A 143 1.08 -2.90 4.93
C ALA A 143 2.49 -3.51 4.82
N VAL A 144 3.47 -2.90 5.47
CA VAL A 144 4.84 -3.43 5.50
C VAL A 144 4.89 -4.80 6.20
N SER A 145 4.19 -4.96 7.32
CA SER A 145 4.10 -6.26 8.01
C SER A 145 3.47 -7.33 7.13
N TYR A 146 2.41 -6.98 6.40
CA TYR A 146 1.77 -7.89 5.45
C TYR A 146 2.71 -8.29 4.30
N THR A 147 3.48 -7.34 3.77
CA THR A 147 4.50 -7.61 2.75
C THR A 147 5.49 -8.71 3.19
N HIS A 148 5.91 -8.69 4.46
CA HIS A 148 6.80 -9.72 5.00
C HIS A 148 6.15 -11.10 5.11
N LEU A 149 4.85 -11.15 5.41
CA LEU A 149 4.12 -12.42 5.50
C LEU A 149 3.89 -13.08 4.14
N THR A 150 3.88 -12.28 3.08
CA THR A 150 3.58 -12.73 1.71
C THR A 150 4.80 -12.89 0.82
N LEU A 151 6.01 -12.60 1.33
CA LEU A 151 7.24 -12.88 0.60
C LEU A 151 7.32 -14.39 0.31
N PRO A 152 7.45 -14.81 -0.96
CA PRO A 152 7.62 -16.22 -1.30
C PRO A 152 8.94 -16.72 -0.71
N THR A 153 8.84 -17.69 0.20
CA THR A 153 9.97 -18.41 0.81
C THR A 153 10.48 -19.50 -0.12
#